data_f39e4996f2fdd3dc6f092fc868f9c060
#
_entry.id   f39e4996f2fdd3dc6f092fc868f9c060
#
_cell.length_a   1.000
_cell.length_b   1.000
_cell.length_c   1.000
_cell.angle_alpha   90.00
_cell.angle_beta   90.00
_cell.angle_gamma   90.00
#
_symmetry.space_group_name_H-M   'P 1'
#
loop_
_entity.id
_entity.type
_entity.pdbx_description
1 polymer ?
#
loop_
_entity_poly.entity_id
_entity_poly.type
_entity_poly.pdbx_seq_one_letter_code
_entity_poly.pdbx_strand_id
1 'polypeptide(L)'
;MEPSDVRSMCCRLRLDLRELRRKSGGFFGSGESTGSVGVVTINLPRIAYLAKNKEEFYNRLDHLMDISARSLKTKRTVITKLLDEGLYPYTKRYLGTFENHFSTIGLIGMNEVGLNANWLRKDLTHKETQEFAKEVLNHMRERLVIYQEEYGDLYNLEATPAESTTYRLAKHDKAHYPDIITATEEGNSPYYTNSSHLPVGFTEDIFDALDVQDELQTLYTSGTVFHAFLGEKLPDWKAAASLVRTIAANYKLPYYTLSPTYSICPNHGYITGEQYTCPHCGAKTEVWSRITGYYRPIQNWNEGKSQEYKERKEYDIGHSVLKGRDVFAPHKDEEVKKPEVQSKKVMLFTTKTCPNCKIATTWLEQAGIPYEKIDAEENQKLTKQYKVMLAPTLIVADEQDYQAYANASNIRKFIDAQK
;
A
#
# COMPACT_ATOMS: atom_id res chain seq x y z
N MET A 1 6.24 9.92 -10.53
CA MET A 1 6.86 9.69 -9.20
C MET A 1 8.01 8.75 -9.41
N GLU A 2 9.22 9.18 -9.11
CA GLU A 2 10.41 8.34 -9.24
C GLU A 2 10.38 7.18 -8.24
N PRO A 3 10.85 5.97 -8.60
CA PRO A 3 10.89 4.84 -7.69
C PRO A 3 11.66 5.12 -6.38
N SER A 4 12.64 6.03 -6.43
CA SER A 4 13.42 6.49 -5.28
C SER A 4 12.61 7.35 -4.29
N ASP A 5 11.46 7.89 -4.71
CA ASP A 5 10.61 8.76 -3.90
C ASP A 5 9.58 7.97 -3.08
N VAL A 6 9.56 6.66 -3.23
CA VAL A 6 8.57 5.79 -2.59
C VAL A 6 9.25 4.83 -1.64
N ARG A 7 8.76 4.77 -0.40
CA ARG A 7 9.11 3.75 0.58
C ARG A 7 7.87 2.98 0.98
N SER A 8 8.01 1.68 1.14
CA SER A 8 6.97 0.82 1.70
C SER A 8 7.32 0.51 3.15
N MET A 9 6.34 0.67 4.02
CA MET A 9 6.44 0.24 5.42
C MET A 9 5.47 -0.92 5.68
N CYS A 10 5.65 -1.61 6.81
CA CYS A 10 4.66 -2.57 7.29
C CYS A 10 3.27 -1.89 7.35
N CYS A 11 2.19 -2.62 7.27
CA CYS A 11 0.83 -2.09 7.18
C CYS A 11 0.52 -1.30 5.88
N ARG A 12 1.24 -1.59 4.79
CA ARG A 12 0.91 -1.11 3.43
C ARG A 12 1.05 0.40 3.24
N LEU A 13 1.85 1.06 4.08
CA LEU A 13 2.16 2.47 3.96
C LEU A 13 3.03 2.73 2.74
N ARG A 14 2.51 3.54 1.83
CA ARG A 14 3.30 4.18 0.79
C ARG A 14 3.61 5.60 1.24
N LEU A 15 4.87 5.89 1.48
CA LEU A 15 5.31 7.23 1.88
C LEU A 15 5.77 8.00 0.64
N ASP A 16 5.21 9.19 0.44
CA ASP A 16 5.77 10.16 -0.49
C ASP A 16 6.90 10.93 0.21
N LEU A 17 8.12 10.58 -0.14
CA LEU A 17 9.30 11.20 0.47
C LEU A 17 9.52 12.65 0.05
N ARG A 18 8.83 13.16 -0.97
CA ARG A 18 8.99 14.54 -1.44
C ARG A 18 8.55 15.55 -0.40
N GLU A 19 7.44 15.29 0.29
CA GLU A 19 6.98 16.15 1.39
C GLU A 19 7.91 16.08 2.60
N LEU A 20 8.39 14.89 2.93
CA LEU A 20 9.38 14.70 4.00
C LEU A 20 10.69 15.42 3.69
N ARG A 21 11.16 15.37 2.46
CA ARG A 21 12.37 16.09 2.02
C ARG A 21 12.21 17.61 2.07
N ARG A 22 11.02 18.15 1.80
CA ARG A 22 10.76 19.60 1.92
C ARG A 22 10.86 20.09 3.36
N LYS A 23 10.37 19.31 4.34
CA LYS A 23 10.44 19.67 5.77
C LYS A 23 11.83 19.51 6.38
N SER A 24 12.64 18.58 5.93
CA SER A 24 13.97 18.27 6.49
C SER A 24 15.14 18.99 5.82
N GLY A 25 14.92 19.97 4.95
CA GLY A 25 15.99 20.73 4.30
C GLY A 25 16.84 19.95 3.29
N GLY A 26 16.41 18.77 2.87
CA GLY A 26 16.94 18.10 1.67
C GLY A 26 18.18 17.24 1.82
N PHE A 27 18.72 16.99 3.01
CA PHE A 27 19.93 16.17 3.17
C PHE A 27 19.73 14.97 4.11
N PHE A 28 20.14 13.78 3.67
CA PHE A 28 20.33 12.50 4.38
C PHE A 28 19.30 12.10 5.45
N GLY A 29 18.53 11.03 5.20
CA GLY A 29 17.79 10.30 6.22
C GLY A 29 16.28 10.58 6.31
N SER A 30 15.70 11.44 5.48
CA SER A 30 14.29 11.87 5.58
C SER A 30 13.22 10.80 5.34
N GLY A 31 13.59 9.58 5.00
CA GLY A 31 12.67 8.45 4.83
C GLY A 31 12.97 7.25 5.73
N GLU A 32 14.05 7.30 6.51
CA GLU A 32 14.55 6.15 7.26
C GLU A 32 13.97 6.02 8.68
N SER A 33 13.46 7.11 9.26
CA SER A 33 12.92 7.14 10.62
C SER A 33 11.42 7.44 10.66
N THR A 34 10.67 6.93 9.68
CA THR A 34 9.22 7.13 9.59
C THR A 34 8.45 6.03 10.31
N GLY A 35 7.28 6.38 10.85
CA GLY A 35 6.39 5.47 11.54
C GLY A 35 5.02 6.09 11.76
N SER A 36 4.23 5.54 12.67
CA SER A 36 2.97 6.10 13.10
C SER A 36 2.94 6.23 14.62
N VAL A 37 2.50 7.37 15.13
CA VAL A 37 2.26 7.57 16.57
C VAL A 37 0.95 6.92 17.01
N GLY A 38 0.03 6.71 16.09
CA GLY A 38 -1.25 6.07 16.35
C GLY A 38 -2.23 6.24 15.20
N VAL A 39 -3.26 5.40 15.22
CA VAL A 39 -4.34 5.40 14.24
C VAL A 39 -5.67 5.61 14.95
N VAL A 40 -6.52 6.50 14.43
CA VAL A 40 -7.92 6.63 14.83
C VAL A 40 -8.79 6.29 13.62
N THR A 41 -9.74 5.38 13.79
CA THR A 41 -10.62 4.93 12.71
C THR A 41 -12.02 5.48 12.91
N ILE A 42 -12.52 6.20 11.92
CA ILE A 42 -13.85 6.84 11.94
C ILE A 42 -14.90 5.85 11.43
N ASN A 43 -16.01 5.75 12.19
CA ASN A 43 -17.20 4.98 11.83
C ASN A 43 -18.12 5.82 10.91
N LEU A 44 -17.88 5.74 9.60
CA LEU A 44 -18.66 6.50 8.63
C LEU A 44 -20.14 6.06 8.51
N PRO A 45 -20.49 4.76 8.57
CA PRO A 45 -21.88 4.30 8.51
C PRO A 45 -22.78 4.97 9.54
N ARG A 46 -22.31 5.08 10.81
CA ARG A 46 -23.06 5.75 11.86
C ARG A 46 -23.28 7.24 11.55
N ILE A 47 -22.27 7.93 11.00
CA ILE A 47 -22.41 9.33 10.59
C ILE A 47 -23.50 9.46 9.53
N ALA A 48 -23.47 8.60 8.50
CA ALA A 48 -24.44 8.61 7.41
C ALA A 48 -25.86 8.31 7.90
N TYR A 49 -26.01 7.34 8.79
CA TYR A 49 -27.30 6.98 9.40
C TYR A 49 -27.91 8.14 10.20
N LEU A 50 -27.10 8.87 10.97
CA LEU A 50 -27.56 9.96 11.84
C LEU A 50 -27.73 11.29 11.09
N ALA A 51 -27.15 11.43 9.91
CA ALA A 51 -27.23 12.67 9.13
C ALA A 51 -28.51 12.71 8.29
N LYS A 52 -29.21 13.84 8.34
CA LYS A 52 -30.41 14.07 7.55
C LYS A 52 -30.12 14.40 6.09
N ASN A 53 -28.96 14.99 5.85
CA ASN A 53 -28.49 15.42 4.54
C ASN A 53 -26.96 15.45 4.47
N LYS A 54 -26.44 15.76 3.28
CA LYS A 54 -25.00 15.81 2.99
C LYS A 54 -24.26 16.85 3.85
N GLU A 55 -24.84 17.99 4.11
CA GLU A 55 -24.25 19.05 4.94
C GLU A 55 -24.05 18.57 6.40
N GLU A 56 -25.10 17.99 6.99
CA GLU A 56 -25.01 17.44 8.35
C GLU A 56 -24.00 16.28 8.43
N PHE A 57 -23.87 15.47 7.38
CA PHE A 57 -22.84 14.43 7.30
C PHE A 57 -21.45 15.03 7.44
N TYR A 58 -21.11 16.06 6.65
CA TYR A 58 -19.80 16.69 6.73
C TYR A 58 -19.56 17.39 8.07
N ASN A 59 -20.55 18.07 8.62
CA ASN A 59 -20.43 18.70 9.94
C ASN A 59 -20.10 17.69 11.04
N ARG A 60 -20.73 16.51 11.01
CA ARG A 60 -20.45 15.40 11.93
C ARG A 60 -19.07 14.77 11.68
N LEU A 61 -18.71 14.59 10.42
CA LEU A 61 -17.41 14.08 10.03
C LEU A 61 -16.28 15.00 10.50
N ASP A 62 -16.40 16.29 10.26
CA ASP A 62 -15.43 17.30 10.68
C ASP A 62 -15.26 17.33 12.19
N HIS A 63 -16.36 17.28 12.93
CA HIS A 63 -16.30 17.22 14.41
C HIS A 63 -15.52 15.98 14.90
N LEU A 64 -15.73 14.80 14.30
CA LEU A 64 -15.01 13.60 14.67
C LEU A 64 -13.54 13.64 14.21
N MET A 65 -13.25 14.25 13.08
CA MET A 65 -11.88 14.46 12.63
C MET A 65 -11.12 15.41 13.57
N ASP A 66 -11.74 16.50 14.04
CA ASP A 66 -11.14 17.42 14.99
C ASP A 66 -10.81 16.74 16.33
N ILE A 67 -11.73 15.91 16.83
CA ILE A 67 -11.48 15.10 18.04
C ILE A 67 -10.32 14.15 17.81
N SER A 68 -10.29 13.48 16.66
CA SER A 68 -9.25 12.52 16.29
C SER A 68 -7.87 13.19 16.21
N ALA A 69 -7.81 14.35 15.57
CA ALA A 69 -6.57 15.12 15.42
C ALA A 69 -6.03 15.58 16.78
N ARG A 70 -6.88 16.12 17.67
CA ARG A 70 -6.49 16.48 19.03
C ARG A 70 -6.04 15.28 19.87
N SER A 71 -6.74 14.16 19.75
CA SER A 71 -6.36 12.92 20.44
C SER A 71 -4.97 12.44 20.03
N LEU A 72 -4.69 12.45 18.73
CA LEU A 72 -3.39 12.07 18.18
C LEU A 72 -2.28 13.07 18.58
N LYS A 73 -2.59 14.38 18.63
CA LYS A 73 -1.66 15.40 19.15
C LYS A 73 -1.32 15.16 20.61
N THR A 74 -2.33 14.90 21.45
CA THR A 74 -2.14 14.56 22.86
C THR A 74 -1.28 13.31 23.02
N LYS A 75 -1.59 12.26 22.24
CA LYS A 75 -0.81 11.01 22.25
C LYS A 75 0.65 11.27 21.87
N ARG A 76 0.89 12.04 20.79
CA ARG A 76 2.25 12.41 20.37
C ARG A 76 3.02 13.11 21.49
N THR A 77 2.41 14.08 22.15
CA THR A 77 3.02 14.81 23.27
C THR A 77 3.40 13.85 24.40
N VAL A 78 2.50 12.94 24.78
CA VAL A 78 2.76 11.96 25.85
C VAL A 78 3.88 11.00 25.48
N ILE A 79 3.84 10.38 24.30
CA ILE A 79 4.89 9.42 23.91
C ILE A 79 6.25 10.08 23.69
N THR A 80 6.30 11.34 23.23
CA THR A 80 7.55 12.10 23.11
C THR A 80 8.16 12.34 24.49
N LYS A 81 7.36 12.78 25.47
CA LYS A 81 7.81 12.89 26.86
C LYS A 81 8.37 11.57 27.39
N LEU A 82 7.67 10.47 27.18
CA LEU A 82 8.11 9.14 27.63
C LEU A 82 9.41 8.69 26.92
N LEU A 83 9.60 9.06 25.64
CA LEU A 83 10.83 8.83 24.90
C LEU A 83 11.99 9.58 25.53
N ASP A 84 11.80 10.85 25.89
CA ASP A 84 12.82 11.70 26.52
C ASP A 84 13.21 11.19 27.92
N GLU A 85 12.23 10.70 28.65
CA GLU A 85 12.42 10.06 29.96
C GLU A 85 13.06 8.65 29.87
N GLY A 86 13.32 8.14 28.66
CA GLY A 86 14.04 6.88 28.43
C GLY A 86 13.18 5.62 28.49
N LEU A 87 11.83 5.75 28.53
CA LEU A 87 10.92 4.60 28.59
C LEU A 87 10.81 3.84 27.24
N TYR A 88 11.37 4.39 26.17
CA TYR A 88 11.48 3.75 24.85
C TYR A 88 12.95 3.63 24.42
N PRO A 89 13.78 2.82 25.08
CA PRO A 89 15.23 2.81 24.85
C PRO A 89 15.62 2.38 23.43
N TYR A 90 14.92 1.41 22.85
CA TYR A 90 15.16 0.96 21.48
C TYR A 90 14.72 2.03 20.47
N THR A 91 13.53 2.61 20.64
CA THR A 91 13.04 3.70 19.77
C THR A 91 13.98 4.89 19.82
N LYS A 92 14.44 5.31 21.00
CA LYS A 92 15.39 6.41 21.18
C LYS A 92 16.72 6.13 20.46
N ARG A 93 17.21 4.89 20.58
CA ARG A 93 18.49 4.48 19.96
C ARG A 93 18.42 4.43 18.43
N TYR A 94 17.32 3.89 17.87
CA TYR A 94 17.25 3.60 16.43
C TYR A 94 16.51 4.66 15.61
N LEU A 95 15.53 5.34 16.19
CA LEU A 95 14.70 6.35 15.52
C LEU A 95 15.01 7.78 15.98
N GLY A 96 15.50 7.96 17.19
CA GLY A 96 15.84 9.25 17.79
C GLY A 96 14.63 10.04 18.27
N THR A 97 13.73 10.40 17.37
CA THR A 97 12.54 11.23 17.62
C THR A 97 11.29 10.67 16.93
N PHE A 98 10.11 11.25 17.23
CA PHE A 98 8.86 10.96 16.54
C PHE A 98 8.51 12.03 15.49
N GLU A 99 9.40 12.94 15.14
CA GLU A 99 9.11 14.05 14.22
C GLU A 99 8.63 13.60 12.84
N ASN A 100 9.21 12.52 12.31
CA ASN A 100 8.86 11.94 11.02
C ASN A 100 7.75 10.86 11.13
N HIS A 101 7.10 10.73 12.27
CA HIS A 101 6.01 9.77 12.46
C HIS A 101 4.67 10.43 12.16
N PHE A 102 3.79 9.68 11.53
CA PHE A 102 2.46 10.17 11.15
C PHE A 102 1.45 10.01 12.29
N SER A 103 0.56 10.99 12.39
CA SER A 103 -0.73 10.88 13.07
C SER A 103 -1.74 10.42 12.04
N THR A 104 -2.26 9.20 12.19
CA THR A 104 -3.04 8.55 11.15
C THR A 104 -4.52 8.60 11.47
N ILE A 105 -5.34 9.09 10.53
CA ILE A 105 -6.79 9.00 10.59
C ILE A 105 -7.24 8.05 9.48
N GLY A 106 -8.08 7.08 9.83
CA GLY A 106 -8.63 6.12 8.89
C GLY A 106 -10.14 6.05 8.97
N LEU A 107 -10.74 5.19 8.18
CA LEU A 107 -12.20 5.04 8.07
C LEU A 107 -12.60 3.59 7.82
N ILE A 108 -13.86 3.29 8.12
CA ILE A 108 -14.53 2.03 7.76
C ILE A 108 -15.90 2.30 7.17
N GLY A 109 -16.40 1.34 6.40
CA GLY A 109 -17.80 1.26 6.02
C GLY A 109 -18.24 2.24 4.94
N MET A 110 -17.37 2.65 4.01
CA MET A 110 -17.79 3.56 2.93
C MET A 110 -18.92 2.96 2.09
N ASN A 111 -18.95 1.65 1.92
CA ASN A 111 -20.07 0.96 1.27
C ASN A 111 -21.39 1.20 2.01
N GLU A 112 -21.38 1.02 3.32
CA GLU A 112 -22.58 1.19 4.17
C GLU A 112 -22.95 2.68 4.36
N VAL A 113 -22.04 3.62 4.10
CA VAL A 113 -22.40 5.05 3.97
C VAL A 113 -23.44 5.23 2.89
N GLY A 114 -23.22 4.68 1.69
CA GLY A 114 -24.16 4.75 0.58
C GLY A 114 -25.54 4.19 0.93
N LEU A 115 -25.57 3.07 1.63
CA LEU A 115 -26.81 2.41 2.05
C LEU A 115 -27.57 3.17 3.13
N ASN A 116 -26.87 3.77 4.09
CA ASN A 116 -27.48 4.50 5.22
C ASN A 116 -27.80 5.96 4.91
N ALA A 117 -27.10 6.59 3.96
CA ALA A 117 -27.34 7.98 3.57
C ALA A 117 -28.71 8.15 2.89
N ASN A 118 -29.61 8.94 3.49
CA ASN A 118 -30.97 9.15 2.98
C ASN A 118 -31.02 9.73 1.57
N TRP A 119 -29.98 10.42 1.15
CA TRP A 119 -29.83 11.05 -0.17
C TRP A 119 -29.20 10.15 -1.23
N LEU A 120 -28.73 8.94 -0.87
CA LEU A 120 -28.12 7.97 -1.79
C LEU A 120 -28.92 6.66 -1.88
N ARG A 121 -29.02 5.93 -0.78
CA ARG A 121 -29.70 4.63 -0.67
C ARG A 121 -29.19 3.59 -1.68
N LYS A 122 -27.91 3.66 -2.02
CA LYS A 122 -27.22 2.78 -2.96
C LYS A 122 -25.86 2.40 -2.41
N ASP A 123 -25.42 1.20 -2.64
CA ASP A 123 -24.11 0.72 -2.24
C ASP A 123 -22.97 1.27 -3.12
N LEU A 124 -21.73 0.92 -2.81
CA LEU A 124 -20.54 1.41 -3.50
C LEU A 124 -20.39 0.88 -4.95
N THR A 125 -21.22 -0.06 -5.38
CA THR A 125 -21.23 -0.53 -6.77
C THR A 125 -21.86 0.48 -7.72
N HIS A 126 -22.60 1.46 -7.21
CA HIS A 126 -23.27 2.51 -7.98
C HIS A 126 -22.41 3.76 -8.11
N LYS A 127 -22.40 4.36 -9.30
CA LYS A 127 -21.58 5.56 -9.61
C LYS A 127 -21.83 6.73 -8.67
N GLU A 128 -23.06 6.99 -8.29
CA GLU A 128 -23.39 8.09 -7.40
C GLU A 128 -22.74 7.94 -6.02
N THR A 129 -22.66 6.70 -5.51
CA THR A 129 -21.99 6.41 -4.25
C THR A 129 -20.47 6.44 -4.41
N GLN A 130 -19.93 6.01 -5.56
CA GLN A 130 -18.51 6.14 -5.87
C GLN A 130 -18.06 7.60 -5.91
N GLU A 131 -18.84 8.48 -6.58
CA GLU A 131 -18.54 9.92 -6.60
C GLU A 131 -18.62 10.53 -5.20
N PHE A 132 -19.64 10.18 -4.42
CA PHE A 132 -19.72 10.65 -3.04
C PHE A 132 -18.57 10.14 -2.18
N ALA A 133 -18.13 8.90 -2.37
CA ALA A 133 -16.96 8.34 -1.69
C ALA A 133 -15.67 9.13 -2.03
N LYS A 134 -15.48 9.50 -3.30
CA LYS A 134 -14.34 10.35 -3.72
C LYS A 134 -14.42 11.75 -3.07
N GLU A 135 -15.61 12.36 -3.01
CA GLU A 135 -15.80 13.64 -2.35
C GLU A 135 -15.42 13.54 -0.86
N VAL A 136 -15.89 12.51 -0.16
CA VAL A 136 -15.56 12.28 1.27
C VAL A 136 -14.07 12.11 1.48
N LEU A 137 -13.41 11.28 0.67
CA LEU A 137 -11.97 11.05 0.78
C LEU A 137 -11.16 12.32 0.52
N ASN A 138 -11.54 13.12 -0.49
CA ASN A 138 -10.89 14.40 -0.75
C ASN A 138 -11.12 15.41 0.37
N HIS A 139 -12.34 15.52 0.89
CA HIS A 139 -12.66 16.38 2.03
C HIS A 139 -11.82 16.01 3.26
N MET A 140 -11.70 14.71 3.58
CA MET A 140 -10.86 14.26 4.67
C MET A 140 -9.38 14.62 4.45
N ARG A 141 -8.86 14.50 3.22
CA ARG A 141 -7.49 14.92 2.87
C ARG A 141 -7.25 16.41 3.07
N GLU A 142 -8.20 17.25 2.65
CA GLU A 142 -8.13 18.70 2.84
C GLU A 142 -8.10 19.04 4.34
N ARG A 143 -8.94 18.40 5.16
CA ARG A 143 -8.91 18.55 6.62
C ARG A 143 -7.57 18.17 7.23
N LEU A 144 -6.92 17.10 6.74
CA LEU A 144 -5.59 16.70 7.23
C LEU A 144 -4.50 17.75 6.94
N VAL A 145 -4.60 18.47 5.81
CA VAL A 145 -3.69 19.59 5.51
C VAL A 145 -3.84 20.70 6.55
N ILE A 146 -5.09 21.05 6.92
CA ILE A 146 -5.34 22.05 7.97
C ILE A 146 -4.72 21.60 9.31
N TYR A 147 -4.86 20.36 9.71
CA TYR A 147 -4.25 19.85 10.94
C TYR A 147 -2.71 19.83 10.89
N GLN A 148 -2.12 19.58 9.72
CA GLN A 148 -0.67 19.69 9.55
C GLN A 148 -0.18 21.13 9.75
N GLU A 149 -0.92 22.11 9.26
CA GLU A 149 -0.61 23.53 9.45
C GLU A 149 -0.81 23.96 10.91
N GLU A 150 -1.92 23.55 11.54
CA GLU A 150 -2.27 23.93 12.91
C GLU A 150 -1.32 23.34 13.96
N TYR A 151 -1.02 22.02 13.84
CA TYR A 151 -0.24 21.30 14.86
C TYR A 151 1.24 21.16 14.53
N GLY A 152 1.66 21.46 13.30
CA GLY A 152 3.04 21.28 12.83
C GLY A 152 3.49 19.83 12.69
N ASP A 153 2.57 18.87 12.83
CA ASP A 153 2.84 17.42 12.78
C ASP A 153 2.45 16.83 11.42
N LEU A 154 2.95 15.62 11.12
CA LEU A 154 2.55 14.88 9.94
C LEU A 154 1.23 14.15 10.17
N TYR A 155 0.26 14.33 9.26
CA TYR A 155 -1.01 13.62 9.24
C TYR A 155 -1.18 12.87 7.92
N ASN A 156 -1.82 11.70 7.96
CA ASN A 156 -2.16 10.94 6.76
C ASN A 156 -3.53 10.26 6.87
N LEU A 157 -4.11 9.94 5.69
CA LEU A 157 -5.36 9.20 5.55
C LEU A 157 -5.06 7.75 5.21
N GLU A 158 -5.58 6.81 6.00
CA GLU A 158 -5.36 5.39 5.82
C GLU A 158 -6.65 4.63 5.50
N ALA A 159 -6.56 3.67 4.57
CA ALA A 159 -7.55 2.62 4.46
C ALA A 159 -7.34 1.61 5.59
N THR A 160 -7.92 1.90 6.76
CA THR A 160 -7.67 1.10 7.98
C THR A 160 -8.02 -0.36 7.75
N PRO A 161 -7.12 -1.31 8.09
CA PRO A 161 -7.41 -2.75 7.98
C PRO A 161 -8.50 -3.25 8.92
N ALA A 162 -8.79 -2.57 10.00
CA ALA A 162 -9.94 -2.64 10.92
C ALA A 162 -10.57 -4.02 11.18
N GLU A 163 -9.77 -5.07 11.32
CA GLU A 163 -10.21 -6.47 11.36
C GLU A 163 -11.24 -6.80 12.44
N SER A 164 -11.02 -6.34 13.68
CA SER A 164 -11.98 -6.48 14.77
C SER A 164 -12.92 -5.29 14.88
N THR A 165 -12.49 -4.12 14.43
CA THR A 165 -13.22 -2.86 14.57
C THR A 165 -14.47 -2.84 13.71
N THR A 166 -14.45 -3.39 12.50
CA THR A 166 -15.60 -3.50 11.61
C THR A 166 -16.75 -4.31 12.24
N TYR A 167 -16.44 -5.44 12.85
CA TYR A 167 -17.41 -6.24 13.59
C TYR A 167 -17.90 -5.53 14.86
N ARG A 168 -16.96 -5.07 15.68
CA ARG A 168 -17.28 -4.45 16.96
C ARG A 168 -18.18 -3.23 16.82
N LEU A 169 -17.87 -2.32 15.91
CA LEU A 169 -18.65 -1.10 15.69
C LEU A 169 -20.03 -1.43 15.08
N ALA A 170 -20.11 -2.34 14.12
CA ALA A 170 -21.39 -2.79 13.56
C ALA A 170 -22.29 -3.42 14.62
N LYS A 171 -21.74 -4.27 15.50
CA LYS A 171 -22.48 -4.88 16.60
C LYS A 171 -23.02 -3.82 17.60
N HIS A 172 -22.20 -2.84 17.97
CA HIS A 172 -22.64 -1.73 18.82
C HIS A 172 -23.70 -0.86 18.15
N ASP A 173 -23.55 -0.59 16.85
CA ASP A 173 -24.48 0.21 16.10
C ASP A 173 -25.83 -0.49 15.97
N LYS A 174 -25.87 -1.78 15.65
CA LYS A 174 -27.10 -2.58 15.61
C LYS A 174 -27.82 -2.61 16.97
N ALA A 175 -27.09 -2.64 18.06
CA ALA A 175 -27.69 -2.61 19.40
C ALA A 175 -28.33 -1.28 19.76
N HIS A 176 -27.83 -0.14 19.25
CA HIS A 176 -28.36 1.20 19.53
C HIS A 176 -29.29 1.72 18.43
N TYR A 177 -29.10 1.27 17.21
CA TYR A 177 -29.83 1.64 16.00
C TYR A 177 -30.21 0.40 15.21
N PRO A 178 -31.31 -0.29 15.59
CA PRO A 178 -31.71 -1.57 14.96
C PRO A 178 -31.85 -1.50 13.43
N ASP A 179 -32.27 -0.34 12.91
CA ASP A 179 -32.50 -0.11 11.49
C ASP A 179 -31.24 0.25 10.69
N ILE A 180 -30.07 0.41 11.36
CA ILE A 180 -28.83 0.71 10.63
C ILE A 180 -28.45 -0.43 9.72
N ILE A 181 -28.08 -0.13 8.49
CA ILE A 181 -27.73 -1.14 7.49
C ILE A 181 -26.24 -1.50 7.66
N THR A 182 -25.96 -2.78 7.74
CA THR A 182 -24.62 -3.37 7.80
C THR A 182 -24.31 -4.13 6.50
N ALA A 183 -23.11 -4.63 6.31
CA ALA A 183 -22.71 -5.34 5.09
C ALA A 183 -23.43 -6.69 4.89
N THR A 184 -23.94 -7.29 5.96
CA THR A 184 -24.61 -8.58 5.93
C THR A 184 -26.13 -8.46 6.09
N GLU A 185 -26.86 -9.49 5.68
CA GLU A 185 -28.29 -9.61 5.84
C GLU A 185 -28.72 -9.70 7.31
N GLU A 186 -29.97 -9.38 7.57
CA GLU A 186 -30.56 -9.43 8.90
C GLU A 186 -30.52 -10.87 9.46
N GLY A 187 -30.20 -11.00 10.75
CA GLY A 187 -30.07 -12.29 11.44
C GLY A 187 -28.66 -12.89 11.42
N ASN A 188 -27.75 -12.38 10.59
CA ASN A 188 -26.34 -12.77 10.56
C ASN A 188 -25.47 -11.87 11.46
N SER A 189 -24.23 -12.30 11.73
CA SER A 189 -23.29 -11.50 12.53
C SER A 189 -22.91 -10.21 11.79
N PRO A 190 -23.26 -9.02 12.34
CA PRO A 190 -23.09 -7.76 11.63
C PRO A 190 -21.63 -7.37 11.50
N TYR A 191 -21.26 -6.81 10.35
CA TYR A 191 -19.97 -6.18 10.13
C TYR A 191 -20.10 -5.01 9.13
N TYR A 192 -19.10 -4.14 9.11
CA TYR A 192 -18.94 -3.10 8.09
C TYR A 192 -17.81 -3.48 7.14
N THR A 193 -17.93 -3.06 5.90
CA THR A 193 -16.87 -3.22 4.90
C THR A 193 -15.62 -2.43 5.34
N ASN A 194 -14.45 -2.98 5.07
CA ASN A 194 -13.20 -2.27 5.35
C ASN A 194 -13.08 -1.02 4.48
N SER A 195 -12.75 0.11 5.10
CA SER A 195 -12.45 1.37 4.41
C SER A 195 -13.44 1.70 3.29
N SER A 196 -12.96 1.86 2.05
CA SER A 196 -13.75 2.04 0.82
C SER A 196 -13.72 0.82 -0.10
N HIS A 197 -13.55 -0.37 0.46
CA HIS A 197 -13.62 -1.60 -0.32
C HIS A 197 -15.05 -1.87 -0.81
N LEU A 198 -15.14 -2.60 -1.92
CA LEU A 198 -16.40 -3.16 -2.41
C LEU A 198 -16.96 -4.21 -1.45
N PRO A 199 -18.28 -4.45 -1.46
CA PRO A 199 -18.86 -5.64 -0.83
C PRO A 199 -18.15 -6.90 -1.32
N VAL A 200 -17.80 -7.79 -0.39
CA VAL A 200 -16.99 -8.99 -0.69
C VAL A 200 -17.69 -9.98 -1.62
N GLY A 201 -19.00 -9.88 -1.73
CA GLY A 201 -19.85 -10.68 -2.64
C GLY A 201 -20.19 -10.01 -3.98
N PHE A 202 -19.53 -8.90 -4.35
CA PHE A 202 -19.90 -8.11 -5.53
C PHE A 202 -19.68 -8.86 -6.84
N THR A 203 -18.47 -9.31 -7.12
CA THR A 203 -18.12 -9.91 -8.41
C THR A 203 -17.04 -10.98 -8.28
N GLU A 204 -17.02 -11.90 -9.23
CA GLU A 204 -15.93 -12.88 -9.42
C GLU A 204 -14.91 -12.42 -10.46
N ASP A 205 -15.18 -11.31 -11.17
CA ASP A 205 -14.24 -10.69 -12.12
C ASP A 205 -13.33 -9.68 -11.40
N ILE A 206 -12.03 -9.97 -11.37
CA ILE A 206 -11.05 -9.11 -10.70
C ILE A 206 -10.94 -7.73 -11.37
N PHE A 207 -11.14 -7.64 -12.68
CA PHE A 207 -11.00 -6.38 -13.40
C PHE A 207 -12.22 -5.47 -13.18
N ASP A 208 -13.43 -6.02 -13.08
CA ASP A 208 -14.62 -5.25 -12.68
C ASP A 208 -14.45 -4.65 -11.27
N ALA A 209 -13.85 -5.40 -10.34
CA ALA A 209 -13.54 -4.89 -9.01
C ALA A 209 -12.44 -3.83 -9.04
N LEU A 210 -11.40 -4.03 -9.81
CA LEU A 210 -10.28 -3.09 -9.96
C LEU A 210 -10.73 -1.77 -10.60
N ASP A 211 -11.65 -1.81 -11.57
CA ASP A 211 -12.18 -0.62 -12.24
C ASP A 211 -12.89 0.34 -11.26
N VAL A 212 -13.54 -0.20 -10.23
CA VAL A 212 -14.13 0.62 -9.15
C VAL A 212 -13.09 1.06 -8.13
N GLN A 213 -12.17 0.16 -7.76
CA GLN A 213 -11.25 0.40 -6.64
C GLN A 213 -10.06 1.30 -7.01
N ASP A 214 -9.65 1.35 -8.27
CA ASP A 214 -8.44 2.06 -8.70
C ASP A 214 -8.46 3.55 -8.30
N GLU A 215 -9.56 4.25 -8.60
CA GLU A 215 -9.69 5.66 -8.27
C GLU A 215 -9.81 5.91 -6.76
N LEU A 216 -10.53 5.06 -6.03
CA LEU A 216 -10.70 5.21 -4.58
C LEU A 216 -9.40 4.93 -3.81
N GLN A 217 -8.68 3.87 -4.19
CA GLN A 217 -7.44 3.46 -3.54
C GLN A 217 -6.32 4.51 -3.70
N THR A 218 -6.31 5.26 -4.81
CA THR A 218 -5.32 6.32 -5.06
C THR A 218 -5.55 7.59 -4.25
N LEU A 219 -6.72 7.75 -3.64
CA LEU A 219 -7.03 8.91 -2.79
C LEU A 219 -6.48 8.81 -1.38
N TYR A 220 -6.10 7.64 -0.92
CA TYR A 220 -5.43 7.51 0.37
C TYR A 220 -3.98 8.01 0.31
N THR A 221 -3.54 8.67 1.38
CA THR A 221 -2.17 9.20 1.49
C THR A 221 -1.26 8.28 2.30
N SER A 222 -1.80 7.17 2.78
CA SER A 222 -1.15 6.15 3.60
C SER A 222 -1.54 4.75 3.13
N GLY A 223 -1.58 3.79 4.06
CA GLY A 223 -1.84 2.38 3.77
C GLY A 223 -3.18 2.15 3.07
N THR A 224 -3.10 1.54 1.92
CA THR A 224 -4.25 1.03 1.18
C THR A 224 -3.88 -0.27 0.48
N VAL A 225 -4.85 -1.12 0.19
CA VAL A 225 -4.61 -2.39 -0.50
C VAL A 225 -5.87 -2.87 -1.20
N PHE A 226 -5.68 -3.48 -2.35
CA PHE A 226 -6.68 -4.33 -2.98
C PHE A 226 -6.33 -5.80 -2.70
N HIS A 227 -7.25 -6.54 -2.10
CA HIS A 227 -7.09 -7.96 -1.84
C HIS A 227 -7.78 -8.78 -2.93
N ALA A 228 -7.00 -9.42 -3.79
CA ALA A 228 -7.51 -10.42 -4.70
C ALA A 228 -7.60 -11.77 -3.97
N PHE A 229 -8.78 -12.09 -3.50
CA PHE A 229 -9.07 -13.38 -2.89
C PHE A 229 -9.25 -14.42 -3.99
N LEU A 230 -8.34 -15.40 -4.02
CA LEU A 230 -8.35 -16.48 -4.98
C LEU A 230 -8.77 -17.76 -4.24
N GLY A 231 -9.69 -18.54 -4.83
CA GLY A 231 -10.11 -19.81 -4.27
C GLY A 231 -8.98 -20.83 -4.23
N GLU A 232 -8.10 -20.76 -5.23
CA GLU A 232 -6.99 -21.68 -5.38
C GLU A 232 -5.71 -20.94 -5.73
N LYS A 233 -4.60 -21.65 -5.57
CA LYS A 233 -3.30 -21.20 -6.04
C LYS A 233 -3.32 -21.12 -7.58
N LEU A 234 -2.77 -20.03 -8.13
CA LEU A 234 -2.56 -19.93 -9.57
C LEU A 234 -1.73 -21.10 -10.09
N PRO A 235 -1.97 -21.57 -11.33
CA PRO A 235 -1.36 -22.78 -11.86
C PRO A 235 0.16 -22.78 -11.77
N ASP A 236 0.78 -21.65 -12.11
CA ASP A 236 2.22 -21.47 -12.07
C ASP A 236 2.61 -20.00 -11.81
N TRP A 237 3.92 -19.77 -11.68
CA TRP A 237 4.46 -18.43 -11.48
C TRP A 237 4.27 -17.51 -12.71
N LYS A 238 4.13 -18.07 -13.92
CA LYS A 238 3.93 -17.28 -15.16
C LYS A 238 2.53 -16.68 -15.18
N ALA A 239 1.52 -17.43 -14.77
CA ALA A 239 0.16 -16.94 -14.61
C ALA A 239 0.12 -15.81 -13.57
N ALA A 240 0.78 -15.98 -12.42
CA ALA A 240 0.91 -14.93 -11.42
C ALA A 240 1.63 -13.68 -11.96
N ALA A 241 2.74 -13.86 -12.68
CA ALA A 241 3.50 -12.76 -13.27
C ALA A 241 2.70 -12.02 -14.34
N SER A 242 1.93 -12.73 -15.16
CA SER A 242 1.05 -12.15 -16.18
C SER A 242 -0.04 -11.28 -15.54
N LEU A 243 -0.73 -11.80 -14.52
CA LEU A 243 -1.75 -11.04 -13.78
C LEU A 243 -1.14 -9.79 -13.13
N VAL A 244 0.00 -9.92 -12.44
CA VAL A 244 0.69 -8.79 -11.80
C VAL A 244 1.06 -7.72 -12.83
N ARG A 245 1.61 -8.11 -13.99
CA ARG A 245 1.97 -7.16 -15.06
C ARG A 245 0.73 -6.48 -15.63
N THR A 246 -0.35 -7.24 -15.89
CA THR A 246 -1.61 -6.69 -16.40
C THR A 246 -2.19 -5.65 -15.44
N ILE A 247 -2.23 -5.94 -14.15
CA ILE A 247 -2.71 -4.98 -13.14
C ILE A 247 -1.78 -3.75 -13.11
N ALA A 248 -0.47 -3.95 -13.01
CA ALA A 248 0.49 -2.85 -12.91
C ALA A 248 0.52 -1.93 -14.15
N ALA A 249 0.23 -2.47 -15.35
CA ALA A 249 0.20 -1.70 -16.58
C ALA A 249 -1.08 -0.90 -16.75
N ASN A 250 -2.21 -1.37 -16.22
CA ASN A 250 -3.52 -0.80 -16.48
C ASN A 250 -4.12 -0.01 -15.33
N TYR A 251 -3.64 -0.20 -14.09
CA TYR A 251 -4.20 0.40 -12.88
C TYR A 251 -3.15 1.20 -12.10
N LYS A 252 -3.60 2.19 -11.35
CA LYS A 252 -2.76 3.11 -10.56
C LYS A 252 -2.71 2.76 -9.09
N LEU A 253 -3.53 1.81 -8.64
CA LEU A 253 -3.59 1.44 -7.23
C LEU A 253 -2.20 1.03 -6.71
N PRO A 254 -1.80 1.53 -5.52
CA PRO A 254 -0.40 1.45 -5.09
C PRO A 254 0.01 0.08 -4.56
N TYR A 255 -0.95 -0.75 -4.13
CA TYR A 255 -0.66 -2.04 -3.52
C TYR A 255 -1.83 -3.01 -3.67
N TYR A 256 -1.52 -4.24 -4.05
CA TYR A 256 -2.49 -5.33 -4.11
C TYR A 256 -1.84 -6.66 -3.71
N THR A 257 -2.67 -7.63 -3.33
CA THR A 257 -2.22 -8.95 -2.94
C THR A 257 -2.98 -10.03 -3.71
N LEU A 258 -2.28 -11.07 -4.10
CA LEU A 258 -2.89 -12.31 -4.58
C LEU A 258 -2.96 -13.26 -3.38
N SER A 259 -4.17 -13.62 -2.96
CA SER A 259 -4.40 -14.28 -1.68
C SER A 259 -5.20 -15.58 -1.88
N PRO A 260 -4.51 -16.72 -2.15
CA PRO A 260 -5.17 -18.02 -2.24
C PRO A 260 -5.63 -18.49 -0.85
N THR A 261 -6.71 -19.29 -0.82
CA THR A 261 -7.10 -20.07 0.33
C THR A 261 -6.42 -21.44 0.27
N TYR A 262 -5.99 -21.97 1.41
CA TYR A 262 -5.35 -23.28 1.51
C TYR A 262 -5.65 -23.92 2.87
N SER A 263 -5.43 -25.23 2.95
CA SER A 263 -5.64 -25.98 4.17
C SER A 263 -4.36 -26.68 4.63
N ILE A 264 -4.23 -26.91 5.93
CA ILE A 264 -3.10 -27.62 6.53
C ILE A 264 -3.61 -28.82 7.32
N CYS A 265 -3.20 -30.01 6.89
CA CYS A 265 -3.41 -31.24 7.62
C CYS A 265 -2.23 -31.50 8.58
N PRO A 266 -2.46 -31.88 9.84
CA PRO A 266 -1.36 -32.19 10.78
C PRO A 266 -0.48 -33.36 10.32
N ASN A 267 -1.02 -34.28 9.52
CA ASN A 267 -0.31 -35.47 9.04
C ASN A 267 0.29 -35.32 7.63
N HIS A 268 -0.34 -34.51 6.73
CA HIS A 268 0.01 -34.42 5.32
C HIS A 268 0.49 -33.02 4.90
N GLY A 269 0.45 -32.02 5.83
CA GLY A 269 0.87 -30.65 5.53
C GLY A 269 -0.11 -29.91 4.62
N TYR A 270 0.42 -29.20 3.63
CA TYR A 270 -0.31 -28.31 2.74
C TYR A 270 -1.29 -29.08 1.82
N ILE A 271 -2.52 -28.57 1.74
CA ILE A 271 -3.60 -29.02 0.84
C ILE A 271 -4.18 -27.79 0.13
N THR A 272 -4.37 -27.87 -1.17
CA THR A 272 -4.91 -26.77 -1.99
C THR A 272 -6.38 -26.53 -1.68
N GLY A 273 -6.77 -25.25 -1.62
CA GLY A 273 -8.15 -24.82 -1.46
C GLY A 273 -8.71 -25.02 -0.04
N GLU A 274 -10.00 -24.81 0.08
CA GLU A 274 -10.76 -24.95 1.32
C GLU A 274 -11.16 -26.39 1.58
N GLN A 275 -10.46 -27.07 2.48
CA GLN A 275 -10.67 -28.47 2.85
C GLN A 275 -10.71 -28.59 4.38
N TYR A 276 -11.91 -28.73 4.98
CA TYR A 276 -12.05 -28.90 6.44
C TYR A 276 -11.68 -30.29 6.92
N THR A 277 -11.61 -31.24 6.01
CA THR A 277 -11.22 -32.62 6.27
C THR A 277 -10.18 -33.04 5.25
N CYS A 278 -9.10 -33.63 5.71
CA CYS A 278 -8.02 -34.10 4.84
C CYS A 278 -8.50 -35.19 3.89
N PRO A 279 -8.38 -35.04 2.56
CA PRO A 279 -8.81 -36.06 1.60
C PRO A 279 -7.97 -37.33 1.67
N HIS A 280 -6.77 -37.30 2.29
CA HIS A 280 -5.87 -38.43 2.38
C HIS A 280 -6.07 -39.28 3.63
N CYS A 281 -6.38 -38.67 4.79
CA CYS A 281 -6.45 -39.41 6.05
C CYS A 281 -7.71 -39.14 6.88
N GLY A 282 -8.63 -38.30 6.41
CA GLY A 282 -9.84 -37.93 7.14
C GLY A 282 -9.64 -37.07 8.39
N ALA A 283 -8.41 -36.65 8.68
CA ALA A 283 -8.13 -35.79 9.83
C ALA A 283 -8.68 -34.39 9.60
N LYS A 284 -9.10 -33.73 10.69
CA LYS A 284 -9.51 -32.32 10.66
C LYS A 284 -8.33 -31.43 10.29
N THR A 285 -8.55 -30.46 9.41
CA THR A 285 -7.55 -29.54 8.90
C THR A 285 -7.77 -28.13 9.44
N GLU A 286 -6.73 -27.29 9.37
CA GLU A 286 -6.85 -25.84 9.52
C GLU A 286 -7.00 -25.19 8.14
N VAL A 287 -8.08 -24.47 7.90
CA VAL A 287 -8.27 -23.70 6.68
C VAL A 287 -7.70 -22.29 6.88
N TRP A 288 -6.77 -21.92 6.05
CA TRP A 288 -6.04 -20.65 6.13
C TRP A 288 -6.45 -19.71 5.01
N SER A 289 -6.89 -18.52 5.35
CA SER A 289 -7.15 -17.43 4.42
C SER A 289 -6.67 -16.11 4.99
N ARG A 290 -6.56 -15.09 4.14
CA ARG A 290 -6.20 -13.75 4.58
C ARG A 290 -7.42 -13.09 5.22
N ILE A 291 -7.29 -12.75 6.52
CA ILE A 291 -8.36 -12.06 7.24
C ILE A 291 -8.50 -10.61 6.71
N THR A 292 -7.44 -9.85 6.68
CA THR A 292 -7.26 -8.56 6.02
C THR A 292 -5.76 -8.30 5.83
N GLY A 293 -5.01 -8.05 6.91
CA GLY A 293 -3.58 -7.74 6.86
C GLY A 293 -2.67 -8.97 6.78
N TYR A 294 -3.11 -10.12 7.29
CA TYR A 294 -2.31 -11.34 7.41
C TYR A 294 -3.16 -12.60 7.28
N TYR A 295 -2.50 -13.75 7.10
CA TYR A 295 -3.13 -15.06 7.09
C TYR A 295 -3.38 -15.57 8.50
N ARG A 296 -4.54 -16.21 8.70
CA ARG A 296 -4.90 -16.86 9.97
C ARG A 296 -5.89 -17.99 9.69
N PRO A 297 -5.88 -19.08 10.49
CA PRO A 297 -6.93 -20.10 10.42
C PRO A 297 -8.32 -19.49 10.59
N ILE A 298 -9.23 -19.78 9.66
CA ILE A 298 -10.58 -19.20 9.65
C ILE A 298 -11.33 -19.52 10.95
N GLN A 299 -11.06 -20.68 11.51
CA GLN A 299 -11.64 -21.14 12.78
C GLN A 299 -11.35 -20.23 13.97
N ASN A 300 -10.33 -19.36 13.85
CA ASN A 300 -9.88 -18.43 14.88
C ASN A 300 -10.31 -16.97 14.61
N TRP A 301 -11.18 -16.74 13.62
CA TRP A 301 -11.67 -15.40 13.31
C TRP A 301 -12.83 -15.01 14.22
N ASN A 302 -13.06 -13.70 14.40
CA ASN A 302 -14.25 -13.21 15.06
C ASN A 302 -15.50 -13.47 14.20
N GLU A 303 -16.67 -13.42 14.84
CA GLU A 303 -17.94 -13.75 14.18
C GLU A 303 -18.22 -12.93 12.92
N GLY A 304 -17.95 -11.61 12.94
CA GLY A 304 -18.16 -10.73 11.79
C GLY A 304 -17.21 -11.05 10.64
N LYS A 305 -15.94 -11.35 10.92
CA LYS A 305 -14.98 -11.74 9.88
C LYS A 305 -15.27 -13.16 9.34
N SER A 306 -15.77 -14.06 10.18
CA SER A 306 -16.23 -15.36 9.74
C SER A 306 -17.47 -15.25 8.85
N GLN A 307 -18.36 -14.29 9.15
CA GLN A 307 -19.51 -14.00 8.29
C GLN A 307 -19.08 -13.38 6.95
N GLU A 308 -18.18 -12.38 6.98
CA GLU A 308 -17.59 -11.80 5.77
C GLU A 308 -16.96 -12.88 4.88
N TYR A 309 -16.25 -13.84 5.47
CA TYR A 309 -15.64 -14.95 4.72
C TYR A 309 -16.67 -15.81 3.98
N LYS A 310 -17.80 -16.12 4.61
CA LYS A 310 -18.89 -16.88 3.99
C LYS A 310 -19.53 -16.16 2.81
N GLU A 311 -19.51 -14.82 2.85
CA GLU A 311 -20.10 -13.96 1.82
C GLU A 311 -19.10 -13.58 0.72
N ARG A 312 -17.80 -13.93 0.88
CA ARG A 312 -16.77 -13.65 -0.12
C ARG A 312 -17.03 -14.42 -1.40
N LYS A 313 -16.98 -13.70 -2.51
CA LYS A 313 -16.73 -14.28 -3.82
C LYS A 313 -15.24 -14.28 -4.10
N GLU A 314 -14.75 -15.40 -4.56
CA GLU A 314 -13.37 -15.55 -4.99
C GLU A 314 -13.25 -15.13 -6.45
N TYR A 315 -12.15 -14.47 -6.80
CA TYR A 315 -11.94 -14.05 -8.18
C TYR A 315 -11.54 -15.22 -9.06
N ASP A 316 -12.29 -15.42 -10.14
CA ASP A 316 -11.99 -16.37 -11.21
C ASP A 316 -11.13 -15.68 -12.28
N ILE A 317 -9.83 -15.88 -12.18
CA ILE A 317 -8.86 -15.23 -13.09
C ILE A 317 -9.03 -15.76 -14.54
N GLY A 318 -9.47 -17.01 -14.72
CA GLY A 318 -9.65 -17.62 -16.03
C GLY A 318 -10.80 -17.00 -16.82
N HIS A 319 -11.83 -16.51 -16.13
CA HIS A 319 -13.02 -15.91 -16.73
C HIS A 319 -13.07 -14.38 -16.59
N SER A 320 -12.08 -13.77 -15.91
CA SER A 320 -12.01 -12.32 -15.75
C SER A 320 -11.65 -11.64 -17.07
N VAL A 321 -12.36 -10.55 -17.42
CA VAL A 321 -12.24 -9.86 -18.71
C VAL A 321 -11.81 -8.40 -18.54
N LEU A 322 -10.61 -8.09 -19.01
CA LEU A 322 -10.11 -6.71 -19.07
C LEU A 322 -10.78 -5.95 -20.22
N LYS A 323 -11.71 -5.05 -19.90
CA LYS A 323 -12.49 -4.29 -20.88
C LYS A 323 -11.74 -3.05 -21.35
N GLY A 324 -11.57 -2.88 -22.67
CA GLY A 324 -11.06 -1.64 -23.29
C GLY A 324 -9.62 -1.28 -22.98
N ARG A 325 -8.81 -2.22 -22.50
CA ARG A 325 -7.39 -2.06 -22.17
C ARG A 325 -6.60 -3.25 -22.71
N ASP A 326 -5.30 -3.06 -22.95
CA ASP A 326 -4.45 -4.12 -23.46
C ASP A 326 -4.11 -5.14 -22.38
N VAL A 327 -4.46 -6.39 -22.61
CA VAL A 327 -3.91 -7.50 -21.84
C VAL A 327 -2.42 -7.58 -22.15
N PHE A 328 -1.57 -7.48 -21.15
CA PHE A 328 -0.15 -7.76 -21.31
C PHE A 328 0.00 -9.23 -21.69
N ALA A 329 0.03 -9.51 -22.99
CA ALA A 329 0.48 -10.81 -23.47
C ALA A 329 1.89 -11.04 -22.89
N PRO A 330 2.21 -12.24 -22.37
CA PRO A 330 3.57 -12.52 -21.99
C PRO A 330 4.41 -12.19 -23.20
N HIS A 331 5.33 -11.23 -23.07
CA HIS A 331 6.32 -10.98 -24.10
C HIS A 331 6.89 -12.36 -24.48
N LYS A 332 6.63 -12.82 -25.68
CA LYS A 332 7.57 -13.70 -26.35
C LYS A 332 8.88 -12.97 -26.18
N ASP A 333 9.85 -13.59 -25.52
CA ASP A 333 11.16 -13.02 -25.31
C ASP A 333 11.53 -12.25 -26.59
N GLU A 334 11.22 -10.95 -26.65
CA GLU A 334 11.85 -10.07 -27.60
C GLU A 334 13.31 -10.14 -27.16
N GLU A 335 14.09 -10.84 -27.95
CA GLU A 335 15.52 -10.71 -27.90
C GLU A 335 15.79 -9.23 -27.75
N VAL A 336 16.25 -8.84 -26.55
CA VAL A 336 16.76 -7.50 -26.31
C VAL A 336 17.82 -7.33 -27.37
N LYS A 337 17.45 -6.63 -28.47
CA LYS A 337 18.43 -6.22 -29.47
C LYS A 337 19.49 -5.49 -28.69
N LYS A 338 20.66 -6.12 -28.57
CA LYS A 338 21.84 -5.48 -28.00
C LYS A 338 21.96 -4.12 -28.66
N PRO A 339 21.91 -3.01 -27.92
CA PRO A 339 22.19 -1.72 -28.52
C PRO A 339 23.60 -1.81 -29.09
N GLU A 340 23.76 -1.63 -30.38
CA GLU A 340 25.05 -1.45 -31.02
C GLU A 340 25.76 -0.30 -30.29
N VAL A 341 26.92 -0.61 -29.69
CA VAL A 341 27.73 0.35 -28.98
C VAL A 341 28.38 1.26 -30.02
N GLN A 342 27.65 2.30 -30.45
CA GLN A 342 28.25 3.46 -31.09
C GLN A 342 28.71 4.41 -29.97
N SER A 343 30.01 4.52 -29.80
CA SER A 343 30.81 5.53 -29.07
C SER A 343 30.17 6.21 -27.84
N LYS A 344 29.63 5.41 -26.89
CA LYS A 344 29.15 5.98 -25.63
C LYS A 344 30.34 6.19 -24.68
N LYS A 345 30.44 7.41 -24.10
CA LYS A 345 31.43 7.72 -23.08
C LYS A 345 30.97 7.14 -21.75
N VAL A 346 31.74 6.21 -21.16
CA VAL A 346 31.45 5.59 -19.87
C VAL A 346 32.34 6.21 -18.79
N MET A 347 31.75 6.78 -17.74
CA MET A 347 32.45 7.48 -16.67
C MET A 347 32.04 6.92 -15.30
N LEU A 348 33.00 6.52 -14.47
CA LEU A 348 32.75 6.05 -13.12
C LEU A 348 33.14 7.14 -12.10
N PHE A 349 32.15 7.72 -11.44
CA PHE A 349 32.34 8.70 -10.37
C PHE A 349 32.60 7.98 -9.05
N THR A 350 33.72 8.31 -8.40
CA THR A 350 34.21 7.66 -7.17
C THR A 350 34.60 8.72 -6.14
N THR A 351 34.79 8.30 -4.87
CA THR A 351 35.45 9.11 -3.83
C THR A 351 36.59 8.33 -3.19
N LYS A 352 37.56 9.01 -2.57
CA LYS A 352 38.77 8.38 -2.01
C LYS A 352 38.50 7.36 -0.91
N THR A 353 37.45 7.55 -0.15
CA THR A 353 37.10 6.74 1.04
C THR A 353 36.00 5.70 0.83
N CYS A 354 35.47 5.57 -0.37
CA CYS A 354 34.29 4.73 -0.68
C CYS A 354 34.67 3.25 -0.91
N PRO A 355 34.30 2.32 -0.02
CA PRO A 355 34.57 0.89 -0.22
C PRO A 355 33.85 0.31 -1.45
N ASN A 356 32.60 0.74 -1.68
CA ASN A 356 31.79 0.28 -2.81
C ASN A 356 32.36 0.73 -4.17
N CYS A 357 33.13 1.83 -4.19
CA CYS A 357 33.79 2.27 -5.41
C CYS A 357 34.88 1.31 -5.87
N LYS A 358 35.62 0.70 -4.93
CA LYS A 358 36.60 -0.34 -5.25
C LYS A 358 35.94 -1.57 -5.86
N ILE A 359 34.81 -1.98 -5.30
CA ILE A 359 34.02 -3.12 -5.78
C ILE A 359 33.51 -2.86 -7.21
N ALA A 360 32.93 -1.69 -7.46
CA ALA A 360 32.45 -1.31 -8.79
C ALA A 360 33.56 -1.24 -9.84
N THR A 361 34.72 -0.70 -9.46
CA THR A 361 35.95 -0.69 -10.28
C THR A 361 36.33 -2.13 -10.70
N THR A 362 36.47 -3.04 -9.73
CA THR A 362 36.85 -4.44 -9.99
C THR A 362 35.85 -5.12 -10.92
N TRP A 363 34.55 -4.89 -10.75
CA TRP A 363 33.55 -5.52 -11.61
C TRP A 363 33.57 -5.01 -13.06
N LEU A 364 33.80 -3.71 -13.27
CA LEU A 364 33.93 -3.12 -14.61
C LEU A 364 35.19 -3.63 -15.31
N GLU A 365 36.33 -3.75 -14.60
CA GLU A 365 37.56 -4.30 -15.09
C GLU A 365 37.43 -5.79 -15.47
N GLN A 366 36.80 -6.60 -14.61
CA GLN A 366 36.52 -8.01 -14.88
C GLN A 366 35.58 -8.22 -16.07
N ALA A 367 34.67 -7.28 -16.30
CA ALA A 367 33.75 -7.31 -17.44
C ALA A 367 34.36 -6.77 -18.73
N GLY A 368 35.60 -6.23 -18.69
CA GLY A 368 36.28 -5.65 -19.87
C GLY A 368 35.59 -4.38 -20.40
N ILE A 369 34.82 -3.67 -19.58
CA ILE A 369 34.11 -2.46 -19.97
C ILE A 369 35.07 -1.27 -19.77
N PRO A 370 35.47 -0.56 -20.86
CA PRO A 370 36.31 0.61 -20.74
C PRO A 370 35.55 1.79 -20.10
N TYR A 371 36.16 2.46 -19.14
CA TYR A 371 35.55 3.61 -18.46
C TYR A 371 36.61 4.64 -18.04
N GLU A 372 36.20 5.89 -17.93
CA GLU A 372 36.98 6.97 -17.34
C GLU A 372 36.64 7.08 -15.84
N LYS A 373 37.66 6.99 -14.97
CA LYS A 373 37.46 7.13 -13.53
C LYS A 373 37.56 8.59 -13.14
N ILE A 374 36.52 9.10 -12.48
CA ILE A 374 36.43 10.51 -12.06
C ILE A 374 36.31 10.58 -10.54
N ASP A 375 37.19 11.36 -9.91
CA ASP A 375 37.02 11.69 -8.50
C ASP A 375 35.92 12.76 -8.37
N ALA A 376 34.83 12.42 -7.71
CA ALA A 376 33.65 13.30 -7.58
C ALA A 376 33.91 14.53 -6.68
N GLU A 377 34.86 14.43 -5.77
CA GLU A 377 35.26 15.53 -4.86
C GLU A 377 36.15 16.55 -5.58
N GLU A 378 37.02 16.07 -6.47
CA GLU A 378 37.95 16.93 -7.23
C GLU A 378 37.28 17.50 -8.51
N ASN A 379 36.29 16.81 -9.07
CA ASN A 379 35.64 17.21 -10.32
C ASN A 379 34.21 17.71 -10.12
N GLN A 380 34.02 18.70 -9.26
CA GLN A 380 32.70 19.24 -8.92
C GLN A 380 31.88 19.73 -10.14
N LYS A 381 32.54 20.18 -11.22
CA LYS A 381 31.87 20.62 -12.45
C LYS A 381 31.15 19.48 -13.15
N LEU A 382 31.82 18.34 -13.35
CA LEU A 382 31.24 17.14 -13.95
C LEU A 382 30.19 16.49 -13.03
N THR A 383 30.48 16.49 -11.71
CA THR A 383 29.55 15.98 -10.69
C THR A 383 28.20 16.70 -10.74
N LYS A 384 28.22 18.03 -10.90
CA LYS A 384 27.00 18.86 -11.06
C LYS A 384 26.34 18.66 -12.42
N GLN A 385 27.14 18.60 -13.49
CA GLN A 385 26.64 18.41 -14.86
C GLN A 385 25.83 17.13 -14.99
N TYR A 386 26.34 16.02 -14.47
CA TYR A 386 25.67 14.70 -14.52
C TYR A 386 24.80 14.41 -13.29
N LYS A 387 24.55 15.42 -12.44
CA LYS A 387 23.71 15.32 -11.22
C LYS A 387 24.08 14.13 -10.34
N VAL A 388 25.38 13.84 -10.21
CA VAL A 388 25.89 12.74 -9.39
C VAL A 388 25.72 13.09 -7.92
N MET A 389 24.92 12.33 -7.19
CA MET A 389 24.58 12.58 -5.80
C MET A 389 25.22 11.60 -4.81
N LEU A 390 25.83 10.52 -5.30
CA LEU A 390 26.48 9.50 -4.48
C LEU A 390 27.56 8.76 -5.27
N ALA A 391 28.49 8.11 -4.58
CA ALA A 391 29.56 7.29 -5.18
C ALA A 391 29.43 5.81 -4.67
N PRO A 392 29.68 4.81 -5.54
CA PRO A 392 29.95 4.92 -6.96
C PRO A 392 28.71 5.26 -7.80
N THR A 393 28.89 6.07 -8.85
CA THR A 393 27.89 6.25 -9.90
C THR A 393 28.56 6.09 -11.26
N LEU A 394 28.02 5.21 -12.09
CA LEU A 394 28.43 5.03 -13.48
C LEU A 394 27.52 5.87 -14.39
N ILE A 395 28.11 6.70 -15.22
CA ILE A 395 27.43 7.49 -16.25
C ILE A 395 27.80 6.89 -17.61
N VAL A 396 26.79 6.61 -18.40
CA VAL A 396 26.90 6.21 -19.79
C VAL A 396 26.27 7.31 -20.63
N ALA A 397 27.08 8.12 -21.28
CA ALA A 397 26.65 9.32 -22.00
C ALA A 397 26.89 9.17 -23.51
N ASP A 398 25.97 9.68 -24.30
CA ASP A 398 26.13 9.96 -25.72
C ASP A 398 26.06 11.47 -25.99
N GLU A 399 26.00 11.90 -27.25
CA GLU A 399 26.02 13.31 -27.63
C GLU A 399 24.77 14.10 -27.18
N GLN A 400 23.67 13.43 -26.84
CA GLN A 400 22.38 14.08 -26.59
C GLN A 400 21.81 13.80 -25.20
N ASP A 401 22.17 12.64 -24.57
CA ASP A 401 21.58 12.23 -23.29
C ASP A 401 22.58 11.37 -22.48
N TYR A 402 22.27 11.09 -21.23
CA TYR A 402 23.04 10.18 -20.38
C TYR A 402 22.18 9.31 -19.48
N GLN A 403 22.65 8.11 -19.19
CA GLN A 403 22.09 7.23 -18.18
C GLN A 403 23.00 7.13 -16.96
N ALA A 404 22.42 7.22 -15.76
CA ALA A 404 23.15 7.16 -14.49
C ALA A 404 22.77 5.88 -13.72
N TYR A 405 23.78 5.09 -13.38
CA TYR A 405 23.66 3.90 -12.56
C TYR A 405 24.29 4.17 -11.19
N ALA A 406 23.48 4.67 -10.27
CA ALA A 406 23.91 5.03 -8.93
C ALA A 406 23.97 3.78 -8.03
N ASN A 407 25.02 3.66 -7.22
CA ASN A 407 25.43 2.56 -6.33
C ASN A 407 25.97 1.28 -7.03
N ALA A 408 26.72 0.48 -6.28
CA ALA A 408 27.36 -0.74 -6.78
C ALA A 408 26.36 -1.77 -7.35
N SER A 409 25.18 -1.91 -6.77
CA SER A 409 24.16 -2.86 -7.21
C SER A 409 23.61 -2.52 -8.60
N ASN A 410 23.37 -1.24 -8.89
CA ASN A 410 22.88 -0.82 -10.21
C ASN A 410 24.00 -0.89 -11.27
N ILE A 411 25.24 -0.61 -10.89
CA ILE A 411 26.42 -0.83 -11.76
C ILE A 411 26.55 -2.32 -12.09
N ARG A 412 26.33 -3.20 -11.14
CA ARG A 412 26.34 -4.66 -11.38
C ARG A 412 25.26 -5.07 -12.38
N LYS A 413 24.03 -4.56 -12.24
CA LYS A 413 22.95 -4.82 -13.20
C LYS A 413 23.30 -4.34 -14.61
N PHE A 414 23.93 -3.16 -14.72
CA PHE A 414 24.41 -2.65 -16.01
C PHE A 414 25.41 -3.61 -16.63
N ILE A 415 26.41 -4.06 -15.86
CA ILE A 415 27.43 -5.01 -16.33
C ILE A 415 26.80 -6.34 -16.79
N ASP A 416 25.86 -6.87 -16.01
CA ASP A 416 25.19 -8.14 -16.32
C ASP A 416 24.29 -8.04 -17.56
N ALA A 417 23.79 -6.84 -17.86
CA ALA A 417 23.04 -6.56 -19.10
C ALA A 417 23.92 -6.36 -20.35
N GLN A 418 25.25 -6.23 -20.19
CA GLN A 418 26.20 -6.14 -21.31
C GLN A 418 26.82 -7.50 -21.68
N LYS A 419 26.56 -8.55 -20.89
CA LYS A 419 26.97 -9.92 -21.16
C LYS A 419 25.93 -10.64 -22.03
#